data_226fc7654e529ed7c0f004cfa7fdc172
#
_entry.id   226fc7654e529ed7c0f004cfa7fdc172
#
_cell.length_a   1.000
_cell.length_b   1.000
_cell.length_c   1.000
_cell.angle_alpha   90.00
_cell.angle_beta   90.00
_cell.angle_gamma   90.00
#
_symmetry.space_group_name_H-M   'P 1'
#
loop_
_entity.id
_entity.type
_entity.pdbx_description
1 polymer ?
#
loop_
_entity_poly.entity_id
_entity_poly.type
_entity_poly.pdbx_seq_one_letter_code
_entity_poly.pdbx_strand_id
1 'polypeptide(L)'
;MTMAASEQHGKPFVGELLGRSDYAIIGEIVEPGAKVLDLGCGEGELLEWLAENKGVDARGVEISGARVQRAIARGVSVYQGDIDQGLADYPDQAFDYVILSQTLQETRQPLRVLREMLRVGRRAIVAFPNFGHWRVRLSMLTTGRAPKTRLFPYDWYDSPNIHFLTVDDFEQLARMEGLAVERRFFLAGHSAVGMLPNLRAEVAVFLVRR
;
A
#
# COMPACT_ATOMS: atom_id res chain seq x y z
N MET A 1 -29.98 3.34 40.68
CA MET A 1 -28.55 3.55 40.45
C MET A 1 -28.24 2.99 39.08
N THR A 2 -28.38 3.81 38.03
CA THR A 2 -28.28 3.40 36.63
C THR A 2 -26.89 3.74 36.16
N MET A 3 -26.07 2.72 35.86
CA MET A 3 -24.74 2.92 35.32
C MET A 3 -24.88 3.30 33.85
N ALA A 4 -24.41 4.50 33.53
CA ALA A 4 -24.30 4.98 32.16
C ALA A 4 -23.25 4.16 31.41
N ALA A 5 -23.67 3.51 30.32
CA ALA A 5 -22.78 2.93 29.33
C ALA A 5 -22.04 4.07 28.62
N SER A 6 -20.72 4.13 28.78
CA SER A 6 -19.86 5.04 28.01
C SER A 6 -19.88 4.61 26.55
N GLU A 7 -20.55 5.39 25.72
CA GLU A 7 -20.43 5.33 24.25
C GLU A 7 -18.98 5.63 23.87
N GLN A 8 -18.21 4.60 23.59
CA GLN A 8 -16.97 4.73 22.83
C GLN A 8 -17.37 5.03 21.38
N HIS A 9 -17.49 6.31 21.05
CA HIS A 9 -17.51 6.76 19.67
C HIS A 9 -16.12 6.46 19.09
N GLY A 10 -15.99 5.32 18.40
CA GLY A 10 -14.80 4.97 17.65
C GLY A 10 -14.55 6.07 16.60
N LYS A 11 -13.35 6.64 16.61
CA LYS A 11 -12.93 7.56 15.54
C LYS A 11 -13.17 6.86 14.20
N PRO A 12 -13.66 7.57 13.18
CA PRO A 12 -13.94 6.97 11.88
C PRO A 12 -12.68 6.27 11.33
N PHE A 13 -12.90 5.10 10.76
CA PHE A 13 -11.84 4.23 10.27
C PHE A 13 -11.09 4.93 9.13
N VAL A 14 -9.75 4.92 9.12
CA VAL A 14 -8.90 5.66 8.16
C VAL A 14 -9.29 5.45 6.69
N GLY A 15 -9.73 4.24 6.32
CA GLY A 15 -10.15 3.93 4.95
C GLY A 15 -11.45 4.61 4.53
N GLU A 16 -12.36 4.90 5.45
CA GLU A 16 -13.58 5.66 5.18
C GLU A 16 -13.28 7.16 5.05
N LEU A 17 -12.36 7.69 5.87
CA LEU A 17 -11.95 9.09 5.83
C LEU A 17 -11.24 9.46 4.53
N LEU A 18 -10.39 8.54 3.99
CA LEU A 18 -9.53 8.84 2.85
C LEU A 18 -9.99 8.17 1.55
N GLY A 19 -11.12 7.45 1.57
CA GLY A 19 -11.63 6.73 0.40
C GLY A 19 -10.72 5.61 -0.12
N ARG A 20 -9.74 5.16 0.71
CA ARG A 20 -8.71 4.18 0.39
C ARG A 20 -8.84 2.95 1.28
N SER A 21 -9.37 1.85 0.72
CA SER A 21 -9.60 0.60 1.46
C SER A 21 -8.32 -0.09 1.95
N ASP A 22 -7.21 0.09 1.25
CA ASP A 22 -5.89 -0.41 1.65
C ASP A 22 -5.36 0.28 2.92
N TYR A 23 -5.61 1.57 3.11
CA TYR A 23 -5.23 2.29 4.32
C TYR A 23 -5.88 1.74 5.59
N ALA A 24 -7.12 1.28 5.45
CA ALA A 24 -7.84 0.61 6.53
C ALA A 24 -7.09 -0.64 7.02
N ILE A 25 -6.68 -1.48 6.08
CA ILE A 25 -5.94 -2.71 6.36
C ILE A 25 -4.54 -2.41 6.90
N ILE A 26 -3.83 -1.43 6.31
CA ILE A 26 -2.52 -1.00 6.80
C ILE A 26 -2.64 -0.49 8.24
N GLY A 27 -3.68 0.32 8.52
CA GLY A 27 -3.98 0.79 9.86
C GLY A 27 -4.26 -0.34 10.84
N GLU A 28 -4.87 -1.46 10.43
CA GLU A 28 -5.05 -2.65 11.28
C GLU A 28 -3.74 -3.40 11.54
N ILE A 29 -2.88 -3.53 10.51
CA ILE A 29 -1.63 -4.30 10.59
C ILE A 29 -0.59 -3.61 11.46
N VAL A 30 -0.41 -2.30 11.30
CA VAL A 30 0.65 -1.54 11.99
C VAL A 30 0.36 -1.46 13.49
N GLU A 31 1.31 -1.91 14.30
CA GLU A 31 1.23 -1.90 15.75
C GLU A 31 1.43 -0.48 16.33
N PRO A 32 0.77 -0.13 17.44
CA PRO A 32 1.01 1.15 18.13
C PRO A 32 2.49 1.35 18.50
N GLY A 33 3.01 2.55 18.32
CA GLY A 33 4.40 2.92 18.64
C GLY A 33 5.46 2.36 17.70
N ALA A 34 5.07 1.67 16.62
CA ALA A 34 6.00 1.12 15.64
C ALA A 34 6.78 2.21 14.88
N LYS A 35 7.94 1.84 14.35
CA LYS A 35 8.69 2.67 13.38
C LYS A 35 8.27 2.27 11.97
N VAL A 36 7.76 3.25 11.21
CA VAL A 36 7.20 3.03 9.88
C VAL A 36 7.89 3.91 8.84
N LEU A 37 8.24 3.29 7.70
CA LEU A 37 8.68 4.00 6.49
C LEU A 37 7.66 3.72 5.36
N ASP A 38 7.07 4.76 4.80
CA ASP A 38 6.15 4.67 3.66
C ASP A 38 6.84 5.16 2.37
N LEU A 39 6.92 4.27 1.38
CA LEU A 39 7.57 4.52 0.11
C LEU A 39 6.53 4.95 -0.94
N GLY A 40 6.67 6.18 -1.44
CA GLY A 40 5.65 6.83 -2.25
C GLY A 40 4.50 7.32 -1.37
N CYS A 41 4.83 7.97 -0.27
CA CYS A 41 3.87 8.38 0.76
C CYS A 41 2.87 9.47 0.33
N GLY A 42 3.02 10.03 -0.87
CA GLY A 42 2.14 11.05 -1.40
C GLY A 42 2.13 12.31 -0.53
N GLU A 43 0.94 12.77 -0.15
CA GLU A 43 0.74 13.94 0.72
C GLU A 43 0.82 13.61 2.22
N GLY A 44 1.20 12.37 2.57
CA GLY A 44 1.46 11.94 3.95
C GLY A 44 0.22 11.59 4.78
N GLU A 45 -0.96 11.44 4.17
CA GLU A 45 -2.24 11.22 4.86
C GLU A 45 -2.24 9.96 5.73
N LEU A 46 -1.70 8.86 5.20
CA LEU A 46 -1.58 7.61 5.96
C LEU A 46 -0.65 7.79 7.16
N LEU A 47 0.50 8.43 6.96
CA LEU A 47 1.51 8.63 7.99
C LEU A 47 1.02 9.57 9.09
N GLU A 48 0.34 10.68 8.73
CA GLU A 48 -0.33 11.58 9.67
C GLU A 48 -1.31 10.79 10.54
N TRP A 49 -2.19 10.00 9.91
CA TRP A 49 -3.17 9.19 10.64
C TRP A 49 -2.51 8.17 11.58
N LEU A 50 -1.46 7.47 11.12
CA LEU A 50 -0.73 6.49 11.94
C LEU A 50 -0.04 7.16 13.14
N ALA A 51 0.57 8.32 12.94
CA ALA A 51 1.21 9.07 14.00
C ALA A 51 0.19 9.54 15.07
N GLU A 52 -0.92 10.12 14.63
CA GLU A 52 -1.94 10.65 15.55
C GLU A 52 -2.73 9.58 16.31
N ASN A 53 -3.05 8.47 15.64
CA ASN A 53 -3.95 7.46 16.20
C ASN A 53 -3.24 6.27 16.84
N LYS A 54 -1.98 6.05 16.47
CA LYS A 54 -1.19 4.90 16.96
C LYS A 54 0.16 5.29 17.58
N GLY A 55 0.53 6.58 17.57
CA GLY A 55 1.81 7.05 18.10
C GLY A 55 3.03 6.50 17.35
N VAL A 56 2.88 6.24 16.05
CA VAL A 56 3.93 5.68 15.18
C VAL A 56 5.02 6.72 14.92
N ASP A 57 6.32 6.30 14.98
CA ASP A 57 7.42 7.08 14.38
C ASP A 57 7.33 6.93 12.86
N ALA A 58 6.61 7.86 12.23
CA ALA A 58 6.22 7.83 10.83
C ALA A 58 7.19 8.63 9.96
N ARG A 59 7.76 7.99 8.93
CA ARG A 59 8.62 8.63 7.93
C ARG A 59 8.18 8.24 6.53
N GLY A 60 8.35 9.16 5.57
CA GLY A 60 8.00 8.94 4.18
C GLY A 60 9.13 9.21 3.20
N VAL A 61 9.04 8.57 2.04
CA VAL A 61 9.83 8.91 0.85
C VAL A 61 8.84 9.22 -0.27
N GLU A 62 9.01 10.36 -0.95
CA GLU A 62 8.16 10.79 -2.06
C GLU A 62 9.00 11.51 -3.11
N ILE A 63 8.77 11.21 -4.40
CA ILE A 63 9.54 11.79 -5.50
C ILE A 63 9.07 13.22 -5.86
N SER A 64 7.80 13.52 -5.68
CA SER A 64 7.20 14.81 -6.04
C SER A 64 7.44 15.86 -4.96
N GLY A 65 8.28 16.87 -5.26
CA GLY A 65 8.53 17.98 -4.33
C GLY A 65 7.26 18.70 -3.87
N ALA A 66 6.25 18.82 -4.73
CA ALA A 66 4.98 19.43 -4.36
C ALA A 66 4.19 18.60 -3.34
N ARG A 67 4.22 17.26 -3.44
CA ARG A 67 3.62 16.35 -2.45
C ARG A 67 4.40 16.36 -1.14
N VAL A 68 5.74 16.35 -1.21
CA VAL A 68 6.62 16.47 -0.03
C VAL A 68 6.28 17.72 0.78
N GLN A 69 6.11 18.89 0.13
CA GLN A 69 5.73 20.11 0.82
C GLN A 69 4.37 20.00 1.53
N ARG A 70 3.39 19.34 0.91
CA ARG A 70 2.08 19.10 1.53
C ARG A 70 2.17 18.14 2.72
N ALA A 71 2.96 17.09 2.60
CA ALA A 71 3.18 16.14 3.70
C ALA A 71 3.89 16.82 4.90
N ILE A 72 4.91 17.66 4.65
CA ILE A 72 5.59 18.44 5.68
C ILE A 72 4.60 19.41 6.36
N ALA A 73 3.71 20.05 5.59
CA ALA A 73 2.68 20.92 6.14
C ALA A 73 1.68 20.19 7.07
N ARG A 74 1.51 18.87 6.92
CA ARG A 74 0.77 17.98 7.82
C ARG A 74 1.57 17.53 9.05
N GLY A 75 2.84 17.94 9.17
CA GLY A 75 3.71 17.53 10.28
C GLY A 75 4.40 16.18 10.08
N VAL A 76 4.36 15.60 8.88
CA VAL A 76 4.99 14.31 8.57
C VAL A 76 6.46 14.51 8.17
N SER A 77 7.35 13.67 8.69
CA SER A 77 8.75 13.62 8.26
C SER A 77 8.87 12.93 6.90
N VAL A 78 9.17 13.68 5.84
CA VAL A 78 9.30 13.14 4.49
C VAL A 78 10.63 13.53 3.86
N TYR A 79 11.29 12.55 3.26
CA TYR A 79 12.47 12.74 2.41
C TYR A 79 12.06 12.76 0.94
N GLN A 80 12.54 13.76 0.19
CA GLN A 80 12.33 13.79 -1.25
C GLN A 80 13.34 12.87 -1.93
N GLY A 81 12.86 11.78 -2.54
CA GLY A 81 13.73 10.79 -3.18
C GLY A 81 12.99 9.86 -4.13
N ASP A 82 13.80 9.22 -5.00
CA ASP A 82 13.33 8.20 -5.94
C ASP A 82 13.61 6.81 -5.35
N ILE A 83 12.57 6.06 -5.03
CA ILE A 83 12.67 4.72 -4.45
C ILE A 83 13.34 3.70 -5.37
N ASP A 84 13.34 3.93 -6.69
CA ASP A 84 14.05 3.10 -7.66
C ASP A 84 15.59 3.24 -7.54
N GLN A 85 16.09 4.33 -6.96
CA GLN A 85 17.52 4.50 -6.68
C GLN A 85 17.97 3.69 -5.46
N GLY A 86 17.04 3.18 -4.68
CA GLY A 86 17.27 2.38 -3.49
C GLY A 86 17.19 3.18 -2.19
N LEU A 87 17.37 2.46 -1.08
CA LEU A 87 17.27 2.98 0.27
C LEU A 87 18.63 2.95 1.00
N ALA A 88 19.72 3.24 0.28
CA ALA A 88 21.09 3.06 0.78
C ALA A 88 21.40 3.85 2.07
N ASP A 89 20.71 4.97 2.27
CA ASP A 89 20.89 5.81 3.46
C ASP A 89 20.22 5.24 4.72
N TYR A 90 19.41 4.19 4.57
CA TYR A 90 18.73 3.55 5.69
C TYR A 90 19.45 2.27 6.11
N PRO A 91 19.75 2.10 7.41
CA PRO A 91 20.35 0.87 7.94
C PRO A 91 19.39 -0.33 7.79
N ASP A 92 19.97 -1.53 7.83
CA ASP A 92 19.20 -2.77 7.85
C ASP A 92 18.30 -2.81 9.09
N GLN A 93 17.05 -3.28 8.90
CA GLN A 93 16.05 -3.45 9.96
C GLN A 93 15.81 -2.20 10.84
N ALA A 94 15.99 -1.00 10.24
CA ALA A 94 15.79 0.28 10.92
C ALA A 94 14.31 0.55 11.26
N PHE A 95 13.39 -0.10 10.53
CA PHE A 95 11.93 0.07 10.70
C PHE A 95 11.26 -1.26 11.03
N ASP A 96 10.17 -1.19 11.79
CA ASP A 96 9.33 -2.36 12.08
C ASP A 96 8.49 -2.72 10.85
N TYR A 97 8.00 -1.70 10.13
CA TYR A 97 7.26 -1.86 8.88
C TYR A 97 7.77 -0.90 7.80
N VAL A 98 7.95 -1.42 6.59
CA VAL A 98 8.09 -0.61 5.38
C VAL A 98 6.86 -0.82 4.53
N ILE A 99 6.17 0.27 4.19
CA ILE A 99 4.93 0.27 3.41
C ILE A 99 5.22 0.66 1.97
N LEU A 100 4.57 0.00 1.02
CA LEU A 100 4.51 0.37 -0.38
C LEU A 100 3.06 0.21 -0.84
N SER A 101 2.29 1.29 -0.80
CA SER A 101 0.87 1.26 -1.10
C SER A 101 0.57 1.92 -2.43
N GLN A 102 -0.02 1.14 -3.36
CA GLN A 102 -0.41 1.56 -4.71
C GLN A 102 0.75 2.17 -5.53
N THR A 103 1.98 1.73 -5.27
CA THR A 103 3.20 2.29 -5.89
C THR A 103 4.04 1.23 -6.60
N LEU A 104 3.94 -0.07 -6.21
CA LEU A 104 4.77 -1.14 -6.78
C LEU A 104 4.67 -1.21 -8.30
N GLN A 105 3.47 -1.05 -8.86
CA GLN A 105 3.19 -1.10 -10.30
C GLN A 105 3.75 0.12 -11.08
N GLU A 106 4.17 1.16 -10.36
CA GLU A 106 4.73 2.40 -10.93
C GLU A 106 6.27 2.41 -10.87
N THR A 107 6.89 1.51 -10.10
CA THR A 107 8.35 1.42 -9.99
C THR A 107 8.98 0.79 -11.23
N ARG A 108 10.17 1.23 -11.60
CA ARG A 108 10.93 0.66 -12.74
C ARG A 108 11.59 -0.67 -12.39
N GLN A 109 11.95 -0.86 -11.12
CA GLN A 109 12.66 -2.02 -10.62
C GLN A 109 11.95 -2.64 -9.39
N PRO A 110 10.72 -3.17 -9.55
CA PRO A 110 9.89 -3.59 -8.42
C PRO A 110 10.54 -4.65 -7.52
N LEU A 111 11.32 -5.57 -8.11
CA LEU A 111 12.04 -6.59 -7.35
C LEU A 111 13.15 -5.98 -6.48
N ARG A 112 13.87 -5.00 -7.00
CA ARG A 112 14.90 -4.28 -6.23
C ARG A 112 14.27 -3.50 -5.08
N VAL A 113 13.18 -2.79 -5.35
CA VAL A 113 12.44 -2.04 -4.33
C VAL A 113 11.95 -2.99 -3.23
N LEU A 114 11.36 -4.12 -3.58
CA LEU A 114 10.89 -5.13 -2.61
C LEU A 114 12.03 -5.68 -1.75
N ARG A 115 13.19 -5.97 -2.34
CA ARG A 115 14.38 -6.43 -1.60
C ARG A 115 14.92 -5.37 -0.64
N GLU A 116 14.94 -4.09 -1.05
CA GLU A 116 15.34 -2.98 -0.20
C GLU A 116 14.35 -2.74 0.95
N MET A 117 13.04 -2.85 0.69
CA MET A 117 12.03 -2.81 1.74
C MET A 117 12.31 -3.86 2.83
N LEU A 118 12.62 -5.09 2.42
CA LEU A 118 12.89 -6.21 3.32
C LEU A 118 14.29 -6.19 3.94
N ARG A 119 15.20 -5.37 3.42
CA ARG A 119 16.47 -5.07 4.06
C ARG A 119 16.30 -4.03 5.18
N VAL A 120 15.60 -2.95 4.86
CA VAL A 120 15.43 -1.79 5.75
C VAL A 120 14.35 -2.05 6.83
N GLY A 121 13.33 -2.84 6.51
CA GLY A 121 12.23 -3.19 7.40
C GLY A 121 12.27 -4.64 7.87
N ARG A 122 11.77 -4.87 9.07
CA ARG A 122 11.54 -6.23 9.59
C ARG A 122 10.39 -6.91 8.86
N ARG A 123 9.39 -6.14 8.46
CA ARG A 123 8.22 -6.55 7.69
C ARG A 123 7.93 -5.54 6.59
N ALA A 124 7.43 -6.01 5.46
CA ALA A 124 6.97 -5.15 4.38
C ALA A 124 5.46 -5.31 4.18
N ILE A 125 4.76 -4.19 4.03
CA ILE A 125 3.35 -4.15 3.65
C ILE A 125 3.29 -3.67 2.21
N VAL A 126 2.78 -4.52 1.31
CA VAL A 126 2.67 -4.22 -0.11
C VAL A 126 1.21 -4.23 -0.51
N ALA A 127 0.71 -3.10 -1.00
CA ALA A 127 -0.64 -2.99 -1.53
C ALA A 127 -0.60 -2.57 -3.00
N PHE A 128 -1.39 -3.24 -3.85
CA PHE A 128 -1.43 -2.96 -5.29
C PHE A 128 -2.80 -3.23 -5.90
N PRO A 129 -3.15 -2.56 -7.02
CA PRO A 129 -4.36 -2.83 -7.78
C PRO A 129 -4.21 -4.14 -8.55
N ASN A 130 -5.20 -5.02 -8.47
CA ASN A 130 -5.17 -6.31 -9.13
C ASN A 130 -5.59 -6.22 -10.59
N PHE A 131 -4.65 -6.31 -11.51
CA PHE A 131 -4.92 -6.34 -12.96
C PHE A 131 -5.67 -7.62 -13.40
N GLY A 132 -5.63 -8.68 -12.60
CA GLY A 132 -6.37 -9.92 -12.82
C GLY A 132 -7.88 -9.85 -12.56
N HIS A 133 -8.41 -8.72 -12.12
CA HIS A 133 -9.84 -8.55 -11.81
C HIS A 133 -10.75 -8.82 -13.02
N TRP A 134 -11.90 -9.48 -12.81
CA TRP A 134 -12.79 -9.93 -13.89
C TRP A 134 -13.24 -8.82 -14.85
N ARG A 135 -13.45 -7.60 -14.35
CA ARG A 135 -13.83 -6.45 -15.21
C ARG A 135 -12.72 -6.06 -16.17
N VAL A 136 -11.47 -6.14 -15.74
CA VAL A 136 -10.28 -5.89 -16.57
C VAL A 136 -10.22 -6.95 -17.67
N ARG A 137 -10.32 -8.23 -17.30
CA ARG A 137 -10.30 -9.35 -18.26
C ARG A 137 -11.43 -9.26 -19.28
N LEU A 138 -12.67 -8.99 -18.80
CA LEU A 138 -13.83 -8.86 -19.67
C LEU A 138 -13.69 -7.66 -20.63
N SER A 139 -13.23 -6.51 -20.15
CA SER A 139 -12.97 -5.34 -20.98
C SER A 139 -11.98 -5.65 -22.11
N MET A 140 -10.84 -6.29 -21.79
CA MET A 140 -9.87 -6.69 -22.80
C MET A 140 -10.45 -7.71 -23.79
N LEU A 141 -11.17 -8.72 -23.29
CA LEU A 141 -11.77 -9.75 -24.13
C LEU A 141 -12.81 -9.20 -25.12
N THR A 142 -13.64 -8.26 -24.69
CA THR A 142 -14.75 -7.75 -25.48
C THR A 142 -14.37 -6.57 -26.39
N THR A 143 -13.38 -5.77 -25.99
CA THR A 143 -13.02 -4.55 -26.73
C THR A 143 -11.70 -4.66 -27.48
N GLY A 144 -10.83 -5.60 -27.10
CA GLY A 144 -9.45 -5.70 -27.63
C GLY A 144 -8.57 -4.49 -27.32
N ARG A 145 -8.98 -3.62 -26.36
CA ARG A 145 -8.27 -2.39 -25.99
C ARG A 145 -7.70 -2.48 -24.58
N ALA A 146 -6.72 -1.62 -24.27
CA ALA A 146 -6.24 -1.43 -22.92
C ALA A 146 -7.43 -1.08 -22.01
N PRO A 147 -7.60 -1.78 -20.87
CA PRO A 147 -8.77 -1.63 -20.03
C PRO A 147 -8.77 -0.27 -19.34
N LYS A 148 -9.87 0.45 -19.45
CA LYS A 148 -10.14 1.67 -18.67
C LYS A 148 -11.25 1.35 -17.68
N THR A 149 -10.92 1.27 -16.42
CA THR A 149 -11.83 0.90 -15.34
C THR A 149 -11.69 1.85 -14.15
N ARG A 150 -12.50 1.69 -13.11
CA ARG A 150 -12.33 2.49 -11.89
C ARG A 150 -10.95 2.28 -11.23
N LEU A 151 -10.37 1.08 -11.36
CA LEU A 151 -9.04 0.76 -10.83
C LEU A 151 -7.91 1.32 -11.71
N PHE A 152 -8.15 1.38 -13.00
CA PHE A 152 -7.21 1.84 -14.01
C PHE A 152 -7.89 2.95 -14.83
N PRO A 153 -8.01 4.17 -14.27
CA PRO A 153 -8.81 5.24 -14.88
C PRO A 153 -8.10 5.95 -16.02
N TYR A 154 -6.80 5.70 -16.20
CA TYR A 154 -5.95 6.38 -17.16
C TYR A 154 -6.08 5.81 -18.57
N ASP A 155 -5.82 6.60 -19.56
CA ASP A 155 -5.56 6.11 -20.91
C ASP A 155 -4.17 5.43 -20.96
N TRP A 156 -3.99 4.51 -21.92
CA TRP A 156 -2.76 3.69 -21.99
C TRP A 156 -1.47 4.52 -22.13
N TYR A 157 -1.56 5.69 -22.76
CA TYR A 157 -0.43 6.60 -23.02
C TYR A 157 -0.17 7.58 -21.85
N ASP A 158 -1.05 7.63 -20.85
CA ASP A 158 -1.00 8.59 -19.74
C ASP A 158 -1.03 7.88 -18.37
N SER A 159 -0.93 6.55 -18.39
CA SER A 159 -0.95 5.72 -17.18
C SER A 159 0.39 5.76 -16.46
N PRO A 160 0.40 6.00 -15.12
CA PRO A 160 1.60 5.83 -14.31
C PRO A 160 1.98 4.37 -14.14
N ASN A 161 1.05 3.42 -14.38
CA ASN A 161 1.29 2.00 -14.18
C ASN A 161 2.16 1.45 -15.31
N ILE A 162 3.37 1.01 -15.00
CA ILE A 162 4.29 0.35 -15.92
C ILE A 162 4.22 -1.17 -15.83
N HIS A 163 3.77 -1.71 -14.69
CA HIS A 163 3.60 -3.15 -14.49
C HIS A 163 2.14 -3.49 -14.22
N PHE A 164 1.68 -4.56 -14.88
CA PHE A 164 0.32 -5.07 -14.76
C PHE A 164 0.32 -6.38 -13.98
N LEU A 165 0.54 -6.28 -12.66
CA LEU A 165 0.61 -7.46 -11.81
C LEU A 165 -0.76 -7.88 -11.29
N THR A 166 -0.87 -9.17 -11.02
CA THR A 166 -2.06 -9.80 -10.43
C THR A 166 -1.75 -10.36 -9.04
N VAL A 167 -2.78 -10.79 -8.31
CA VAL A 167 -2.60 -11.50 -7.04
C VAL A 167 -1.68 -12.72 -7.20
N ASP A 168 -1.93 -13.53 -8.24
CA ASP A 168 -1.17 -14.76 -8.49
C ASP A 168 0.29 -14.46 -8.85
N ASP A 169 0.56 -13.38 -9.59
CA ASP A 169 1.93 -12.95 -9.93
C ASP A 169 2.72 -12.56 -8.67
N PHE A 170 2.10 -11.80 -7.75
CA PHE A 170 2.77 -11.42 -6.51
C PHE A 170 3.01 -12.64 -5.61
N GLU A 171 2.05 -13.55 -5.48
CA GLU A 171 2.25 -14.80 -4.74
C GLU A 171 3.35 -15.68 -5.34
N GLN A 172 3.45 -15.74 -6.67
CA GLN A 172 4.55 -16.42 -7.35
C GLN A 172 5.89 -15.75 -7.06
N LEU A 173 5.96 -14.43 -7.16
CA LEU A 173 7.16 -13.66 -6.83
C LEU A 173 7.59 -13.90 -5.38
N ALA A 174 6.66 -13.85 -4.42
CA ALA A 174 6.95 -14.11 -3.01
C ALA A 174 7.56 -15.50 -2.79
N ARG A 175 7.02 -16.54 -3.45
CA ARG A 175 7.59 -17.90 -3.40
C ARG A 175 8.99 -17.96 -4.01
N MET A 176 9.22 -17.32 -5.17
CA MET A 176 10.53 -17.31 -5.84
C MET A 176 11.61 -16.58 -5.01
N GLU A 177 11.24 -15.52 -4.31
CA GLU A 177 12.14 -14.77 -3.44
C GLU A 177 12.27 -15.36 -2.02
N GLY A 178 11.58 -16.47 -1.73
CA GLY A 178 11.61 -17.11 -0.41
C GLY A 178 10.99 -16.28 0.70
N LEU A 179 9.99 -15.44 0.36
CA LEU A 179 9.33 -14.58 1.34
C LEU A 179 8.25 -15.33 2.10
N ALA A 180 8.23 -15.16 3.42
CA ALA A 180 7.13 -15.60 4.26
C ALA A 180 5.97 -14.60 4.17
N VAL A 181 4.84 -15.03 3.59
CA VAL A 181 3.59 -14.25 3.57
C VAL A 181 2.89 -14.49 4.90
N GLU A 182 2.95 -13.50 5.82
CA GLU A 182 2.33 -13.60 7.15
C GLU A 182 0.80 -13.37 7.09
N ARG A 183 0.37 -12.35 6.36
CA ARG A 183 -1.06 -12.03 6.17
C ARG A 183 -1.33 -11.59 4.73
N ARG A 184 -2.54 -11.84 4.28
CA ARG A 184 -3.04 -11.39 2.97
C ARG A 184 -4.48 -10.92 3.09
N PHE A 185 -4.79 -9.83 2.42
CA PHE A 185 -6.12 -9.25 2.39
C PHE A 185 -6.48 -8.92 0.94
N PHE A 186 -7.70 -9.26 0.58
CA PHE A 186 -8.23 -9.05 -0.76
C PHE A 186 -9.51 -8.24 -0.66
N LEU A 187 -9.60 -7.13 -1.38
CA LEU A 187 -10.66 -6.14 -1.24
C LEU A 187 -11.35 -5.87 -2.57
N ALA A 188 -12.68 -5.76 -2.54
CA ALA A 188 -13.50 -5.22 -3.63
C ALA A 188 -14.30 -4.04 -3.06
N GLY A 189 -13.91 -2.82 -3.42
CA GLY A 189 -14.31 -1.63 -2.68
C GLY A 189 -13.86 -1.74 -1.22
N HIS A 190 -14.80 -1.63 -0.28
CA HIS A 190 -14.53 -1.77 1.17
C HIS A 190 -14.81 -3.19 1.71
N SER A 191 -15.21 -4.13 0.86
CA SER A 191 -15.58 -5.49 1.27
C SER A 191 -14.44 -6.47 1.09
N ALA A 192 -14.26 -7.38 2.07
CA ALA A 192 -13.29 -8.47 1.97
C ALA A 192 -13.75 -9.52 0.94
N VAL A 193 -12.78 -10.04 0.17
CA VAL A 193 -12.98 -11.10 -0.81
C VAL A 193 -12.34 -12.40 -0.32
N GLY A 194 -13.16 -13.41 0.00
CA GLY A 194 -12.67 -14.70 0.50
C GLY A 194 -12.43 -15.75 -0.58
N MET A 195 -13.13 -15.69 -1.72
CA MET A 195 -13.07 -16.70 -2.78
C MET A 195 -12.62 -16.10 -4.10
N LEU A 196 -11.77 -16.83 -4.85
CA LEU A 196 -11.24 -16.43 -6.16
C LEU A 196 -10.61 -15.02 -6.13
N PRO A 197 -9.65 -14.74 -5.22
CA PRO A 197 -9.15 -13.38 -5.01
C PRO A 197 -8.55 -12.78 -6.28
N ASN A 198 -7.83 -13.56 -7.07
CA ASN A 198 -7.24 -13.08 -8.33
C ASN A 198 -8.30 -12.64 -9.36
N LEU A 199 -9.54 -13.15 -9.25
CA LEU A 199 -10.63 -12.76 -10.16
C LEU A 199 -11.50 -11.64 -9.59
N ARG A 200 -11.70 -11.63 -8.26
CA ARG A 200 -12.72 -10.79 -7.62
C ARG A 200 -12.17 -9.61 -6.83
N ALA A 201 -10.91 -9.66 -6.39
CA ALA A 201 -10.31 -8.57 -5.67
C ALA A 201 -9.93 -7.42 -6.62
N GLU A 202 -10.24 -6.22 -6.23
CA GLU A 202 -9.78 -4.97 -6.85
C GLU A 202 -8.40 -4.59 -6.34
N VAL A 203 -8.17 -4.74 -5.04
CA VAL A 203 -6.90 -4.42 -4.37
C VAL A 203 -6.46 -5.62 -3.54
N ALA A 204 -5.17 -5.89 -3.53
CA ALA A 204 -4.55 -6.86 -2.66
C ALA A 204 -3.57 -6.18 -1.71
N VAL A 205 -3.53 -6.63 -0.45
CA VAL A 205 -2.58 -6.18 0.56
C VAL A 205 -1.88 -7.40 1.14
N PHE A 206 -0.57 -7.40 1.14
CA PHE A 206 0.26 -8.46 1.67
C PHE A 206 1.16 -7.94 2.78
N LEU A 207 1.23 -8.67 3.89
CA LEU A 207 2.26 -8.52 4.91
C LEU A 207 3.27 -9.64 4.71
N VAL A 208 4.51 -9.27 4.39
CA VAL A 208 5.58 -10.22 4.10
C VAL A 208 6.83 -9.93 4.93
N ARG A 209 7.63 -10.98 5.15
CA ARG A 209 8.97 -10.86 5.73
C ARG A 209 9.94 -11.84 5.05
N ARG A 210 11.20 -11.63 5.32
CA ARG A 210 12.27 -12.54 4.90
C ARG A 210 12.44 -13.69 5.88
#